data_0bdb20937871bd13266fb8c7d09e768f
#
_entry.id   0bdb20937871bd13266fb8c7d09e768f
#
_cell.length_a   1.000
_cell.length_b   1.000
_cell.length_c   1.000
_cell.angle_alpha   90.00
_cell.angle_beta   90.00
_cell.angle_gamma   90.00
#
_symmetry.space_group_name_H-M   'P 1'
#
loop_
_entity.id
_entity.type
_entity.pdbx_description
1 polymer ?
#
loop_
_entity_poly.entity_id
_entity_poly.type
_entity_poly.pdbx_seq_one_letter_code
_entity_poly.pdbx_strand_id
1 'polypeptide(L)'
;MSKRIIITGGSGKAGQFIISHLLAQNYDILNLDLNPLPAPLSNKVHTLKVDLTDNGQVHGALHSHFHLTEPFREPLRQVPDAVIHLAGYARNMIVPDNETFRGNVLSTYNVLEAACRMGIPKIITASSLCAYGVAFAEGDVDYPSFPVDEEVDTNPMDVYGLSKVVGERTARSFARRFGTDIYVMRLGAIVAPEEMQSRFAEYVGAPERYKAHGWAYTDARDIGLMFERGLVTDGLGFQVFNAVNDEITNFASSTADFLQKTCPGVPITREMGAKEAPVTNKKMKEMLGFEQKHRWQDDYFRS
;
A
#
# COMPACT_ATOMS: atom_id res chain seq x y z
N MET A 1 -25.15 -8.36 6.78
CA MET A 1 -24.13 -8.21 7.85
C MET A 1 -23.00 -7.37 7.26
N SER A 2 -22.36 -6.52 8.06
CA SER A 2 -21.16 -5.80 7.62
C SER A 2 -20.01 -6.78 7.41
N LYS A 3 -19.16 -6.55 6.38
CA LYS A 3 -17.96 -7.37 6.19
C LYS A 3 -16.96 -7.11 7.32
N ARG A 4 -16.32 -8.14 7.81
CA ARG A 4 -15.36 -8.13 8.92
C ARG A 4 -13.93 -8.15 8.39
N ILE A 5 -13.19 -7.08 8.63
CA ILE A 5 -11.85 -6.86 8.08
C ILE A 5 -10.84 -6.77 9.22
N ILE A 6 -9.80 -7.59 9.16
CA ILE A 6 -8.63 -7.41 10.03
C ILE A 6 -7.64 -6.52 9.31
N ILE A 7 -7.16 -5.47 10.00
CA ILE A 7 -6.13 -4.57 9.49
C ILE A 7 -4.91 -4.68 10.41
N THR A 8 -3.75 -4.98 9.84
CA THR A 8 -2.49 -4.93 10.58
C THR A 8 -1.74 -3.64 10.24
N GLY A 9 -1.14 -3.01 11.23
CA GLY A 9 -0.48 -1.73 11.02
C GLY A 9 -1.44 -0.56 10.84
N GLY A 10 -2.68 -0.70 11.33
CA GLY A 10 -3.72 0.30 11.19
C GLY A 10 -3.45 1.61 11.93
N SER A 11 -2.57 1.59 12.93
CA SER A 11 -2.18 2.80 13.67
C SER A 11 -1.18 3.68 12.92
N GLY A 12 -0.59 3.20 11.82
CA GLY A 12 0.26 3.97 10.93
C GLY A 12 -0.51 4.96 10.03
N LYS A 13 0.23 5.86 9.33
CA LYS A 13 -0.37 6.88 8.45
C LYS A 13 -1.39 6.28 7.47
N ALA A 14 -0.98 5.33 6.63
CA ALA A 14 -1.88 4.68 5.66
C ALA A 14 -3.09 4.03 6.32
N GLY A 15 -2.85 3.30 7.42
CA GLY A 15 -3.87 2.55 8.13
C GLY A 15 -5.00 3.41 8.67
N GLN A 16 -4.69 4.58 9.21
CA GLN A 16 -5.70 5.50 9.74
C GLN A 16 -6.65 6.00 8.64
N PHE A 17 -6.15 6.35 7.46
CA PHE A 17 -6.98 6.75 6.33
C PHE A 17 -7.82 5.59 5.78
N ILE A 18 -7.24 4.40 5.65
CA ILE A 18 -7.96 3.20 5.22
C ILE A 18 -9.07 2.85 6.22
N ILE A 19 -8.77 2.82 7.53
CA ILE A 19 -9.75 2.57 8.59
C ILE A 19 -10.87 3.61 8.54
N SER A 20 -10.54 4.91 8.43
CA SER A 20 -11.54 5.98 8.36
C SER A 20 -12.48 5.79 7.17
N HIS A 21 -11.95 5.46 6.01
CA HIS A 21 -12.74 5.21 4.80
C HIS A 21 -13.64 3.99 4.98
N LEU A 22 -13.10 2.85 5.40
CA LEU A 22 -13.85 1.60 5.55
C LEU A 22 -14.94 1.71 6.62
N LEU A 23 -14.71 2.43 7.73
CA LEU A 23 -15.75 2.72 8.71
C LEU A 23 -16.92 3.52 8.11
N ALA A 24 -16.64 4.47 7.23
CA ALA A 24 -17.67 5.24 6.52
C ALA A 24 -18.48 4.37 5.55
N GLN A 25 -17.92 3.25 5.10
CA GLN A 25 -18.58 2.24 4.26
C GLN A 25 -19.21 1.09 5.09
N ASN A 26 -19.33 1.25 6.41
CA ASN A 26 -19.93 0.28 7.34
C ASN A 26 -19.21 -1.08 7.41
N TYR A 27 -17.90 -1.12 7.21
CA TYR A 27 -17.11 -2.30 7.53
C TYR A 27 -16.89 -2.43 9.04
N ASP A 28 -16.84 -3.66 9.54
CA ASP A 28 -16.46 -3.99 10.91
C ASP A 28 -14.95 -4.29 10.94
N ILE A 29 -14.20 -3.63 11.82
CA ILE A 29 -12.74 -3.61 11.76
C ILE A 29 -12.13 -4.02 13.10
N LEU A 30 -11.15 -4.94 13.05
CA LEU A 30 -10.20 -5.20 14.12
C LEU A 30 -8.81 -4.74 13.68
N ASN A 31 -8.17 -3.89 14.46
CA ASN A 31 -6.80 -3.46 14.22
C ASN A 31 -5.80 -4.34 15.00
N LEU A 32 -4.75 -4.83 14.33
CA LEU A 32 -3.62 -5.52 14.94
C LEU A 32 -2.37 -4.64 14.81
N ASP A 33 -1.86 -4.13 15.91
CA ASP A 33 -0.72 -3.22 15.89
C ASP A 33 0.07 -3.30 17.21
N LEU A 34 1.31 -2.85 17.22
CA LEU A 34 2.10 -2.67 18.44
C LEU A 34 1.64 -1.42 19.23
N ASN A 35 1.10 -0.43 18.51
CA ASN A 35 0.66 0.85 19.04
C ASN A 35 -0.88 0.96 18.97
N PRO A 36 -1.53 1.63 19.92
CA PRO A 36 -2.96 1.90 19.84
C PRO A 36 -3.29 2.86 18.69
N LEU A 37 -4.51 2.77 18.16
CA LEU A 37 -5.04 3.78 17.26
C LEU A 37 -5.18 5.12 18.00
N PRO A 38 -4.87 6.26 17.35
CA PRO A 38 -5.15 7.57 17.91
C PRO A 38 -6.66 7.87 17.93
N ALA A 39 -7.07 8.81 18.80
CA ALA A 39 -8.42 9.35 18.75
C ALA A 39 -8.64 10.15 17.44
N PRO A 40 -9.85 10.13 16.84
CA PRO A 40 -11.07 9.51 17.36
C PRO A 40 -11.25 8.01 16.96
N LEU A 41 -10.31 7.41 16.22
CA LEU A 41 -10.45 6.04 15.70
C LEU A 41 -10.44 4.99 16.82
N SER A 42 -9.66 5.20 17.88
CA SER A 42 -9.61 4.32 19.05
C SER A 42 -10.95 4.14 19.77
N ASN A 43 -11.89 5.08 19.59
CA ASN A 43 -13.24 4.96 20.14
C ASN A 43 -14.19 4.10 19.30
N LYS A 44 -13.79 3.76 18.07
CA LYS A 44 -14.61 3.05 17.09
C LYS A 44 -14.05 1.67 16.74
N VAL A 45 -12.74 1.50 16.82
CA VAL A 45 -12.04 0.29 16.41
C VAL A 45 -11.18 -0.20 17.56
N HIS A 46 -11.38 -1.47 17.93
CA HIS A 46 -10.52 -2.13 18.91
C HIS A 46 -9.13 -2.42 18.31
N THR A 47 -8.08 -2.09 19.06
CA THR A 47 -6.72 -2.49 18.73
C THR A 47 -6.26 -3.60 19.65
N LEU A 48 -5.99 -4.75 19.05
CA LEU A 48 -5.31 -5.85 19.74
C LEU A 48 -3.80 -5.68 19.54
N LYS A 49 -3.05 -5.62 20.64
CA LYS A 49 -1.59 -5.50 20.58
C LYS A 49 -0.97 -6.83 20.18
N VAL A 50 -0.28 -6.85 19.03
CA VAL A 50 0.28 -8.08 18.44
C VAL A 50 1.66 -7.81 17.87
N ASP A 51 2.64 -8.64 18.24
CA ASP A 51 3.90 -8.75 17.51
C ASP A 51 3.72 -9.71 16.33
N LEU A 52 3.68 -9.17 15.12
CA LEU A 52 3.45 -9.95 13.90
C LEU A 52 4.65 -10.82 13.51
N THR A 53 5.80 -10.63 14.14
CA THR A 53 6.96 -11.52 13.96
C THR A 53 6.82 -12.81 14.78
N ASP A 54 5.87 -12.86 15.71
CA ASP A 54 5.50 -14.03 16.48
C ASP A 54 4.29 -14.73 15.83
N ASN A 55 4.52 -15.88 15.22
CA ASN A 55 3.49 -16.66 14.54
C ASN A 55 2.34 -17.07 15.49
N GLY A 56 2.63 -17.42 16.73
CA GLY A 56 1.61 -17.79 17.72
C GLY A 56 0.66 -16.64 18.04
N GLN A 57 1.20 -15.42 18.20
CA GLN A 57 0.38 -14.22 18.41
C GLN A 57 -0.48 -13.93 17.17
N VAL A 58 0.07 -14.06 15.97
CA VAL A 58 -0.69 -13.83 14.71
C VAL A 58 -1.87 -14.81 14.61
N HIS A 59 -1.63 -16.11 14.77
CA HIS A 59 -2.71 -17.10 14.74
C HIS A 59 -3.78 -16.82 15.82
N GLY A 60 -3.38 -16.53 17.05
CA GLY A 60 -4.30 -16.15 18.12
C GLY A 60 -5.13 -14.92 17.79
N ALA A 61 -4.50 -13.88 17.23
CA ALA A 61 -5.14 -12.62 16.91
C ALA A 61 -6.17 -12.75 15.77
N LEU A 62 -5.86 -13.53 14.72
CA LEU A 62 -6.80 -13.73 13.61
C LEU A 62 -8.08 -14.50 14.05
N HIS A 63 -8.03 -15.24 15.17
CA HIS A 63 -9.16 -15.89 15.78
C HIS A 63 -9.86 -15.05 16.86
N SER A 64 -9.46 -13.81 17.07
CA SER A 64 -10.00 -12.97 18.14
C SER A 64 -11.36 -12.38 17.78
N HIS A 65 -12.10 -11.96 18.81
CA HIS A 65 -13.31 -11.17 18.65
C HIS A 65 -12.98 -9.74 18.23
N PHE A 66 -13.86 -9.11 17.48
CA PHE A 66 -13.67 -7.73 17.01
C PHE A 66 -14.05 -6.70 18.08
N HIS A 67 -14.96 -7.06 18.99
CA HIS A 67 -15.43 -6.18 20.06
C HIS A 67 -15.33 -6.87 21.43
N LEU A 68 -14.99 -6.12 22.46
CA LEU A 68 -14.87 -6.63 23.82
C LEU A 68 -16.16 -7.26 24.37
N THR A 69 -17.32 -6.83 23.85
CA THR A 69 -18.64 -7.34 24.26
C THR A 69 -19.13 -8.51 23.39
N GLU A 70 -18.44 -8.85 22.32
CA GLU A 70 -18.86 -9.89 21.36
C GLU A 70 -18.99 -11.29 22.02
N PRO A 71 -18.08 -11.70 22.93
CA PRO A 71 -18.18 -13.01 23.60
C PRO A 71 -19.47 -13.22 24.40
N PHE A 72 -20.12 -12.15 24.80
CA PHE A 72 -21.37 -12.17 25.58
C PHE A 72 -22.63 -12.18 24.70
N ARG A 73 -22.48 -11.87 23.42
CA ARG A 73 -23.60 -11.73 22.48
C ARG A 73 -23.65 -12.86 21.46
N GLU A 74 -22.49 -13.22 20.93
CA GLU A 74 -22.36 -14.20 19.86
C GLU A 74 -21.28 -15.23 20.19
N PRO A 75 -21.68 -16.47 20.60
CA PRO A 75 -20.71 -17.49 20.99
C PRO A 75 -19.93 -18.09 19.80
N LEU A 76 -20.39 -17.92 18.57
CA LEU A 76 -19.75 -18.47 17.38
C LEU A 76 -18.80 -17.44 16.74
N ARG A 77 -17.53 -17.80 16.62
CA ARG A 77 -16.53 -17.02 15.90
C ARG A 77 -16.78 -17.12 14.41
N GLN A 78 -16.84 -15.97 13.75
CA GLN A 78 -16.90 -15.88 12.30
C GLN A 78 -15.51 -15.71 11.73
N VAL A 79 -15.21 -16.41 10.63
CA VAL A 79 -13.97 -16.16 9.85
C VAL A 79 -14.05 -14.75 9.27
N PRO A 80 -13.01 -13.92 9.40
CA PRO A 80 -12.97 -12.61 8.76
C PRO A 80 -13.14 -12.71 7.24
N ASP A 81 -13.79 -11.71 6.65
CA ASP A 81 -13.96 -11.64 5.18
C ASP A 81 -12.67 -11.28 4.46
N ALA A 82 -11.78 -10.51 5.08
CA ALA A 82 -10.47 -10.19 4.53
C ALA A 82 -9.45 -9.76 5.59
N VAL A 83 -8.18 -9.80 5.19
CA VAL A 83 -7.05 -9.19 5.90
C VAL A 83 -6.44 -8.11 5.03
N ILE A 84 -6.20 -6.92 5.60
CA ILE A 84 -5.36 -5.87 5.03
C ILE A 84 -4.07 -5.81 5.84
N HIS A 85 -2.95 -6.13 5.21
CA HIS A 85 -1.64 -6.17 5.87
C HIS A 85 -0.80 -4.95 5.48
N LEU A 86 -0.67 -3.99 6.40
CA LEU A 86 0.09 -2.75 6.21
C LEU A 86 1.31 -2.67 7.13
N ALA A 87 1.35 -3.50 8.17
CA ALA A 87 2.39 -3.46 9.19
C ALA A 87 3.78 -3.71 8.61
N GLY A 88 4.73 -2.96 9.09
CA GLY A 88 6.14 -3.07 8.73
C GLY A 88 6.86 -1.74 8.85
N TYR A 89 8.17 -1.79 8.84
CA TYR A 89 9.02 -0.60 8.72
C TYR A 89 8.81 0.00 7.34
N ALA A 90 8.44 1.27 7.26
CA ALA A 90 7.95 1.91 6.04
C ALA A 90 9.06 2.52 5.16
N ARG A 91 10.30 2.40 5.56
CA ARG A 91 11.50 2.87 4.83
C ARG A 91 12.76 2.33 5.49
N ASN A 92 13.91 2.56 4.83
CA ASN A 92 15.23 2.36 5.41
C ASN A 92 15.49 3.29 6.60
N MET A 93 16.48 2.98 7.41
CA MET A 93 17.02 3.81 8.51
C MET A 93 16.00 4.14 9.63
N ILE A 94 14.96 3.33 9.80
CA ILE A 94 14.13 3.36 11.02
C ILE A 94 14.78 2.47 12.09
N VAL A 95 15.28 1.32 11.66
CA VAL A 95 16.04 0.34 12.44
C VAL A 95 17.18 -0.19 11.56
N PRO A 96 18.17 -0.93 12.10
CA PRO A 96 19.19 -1.57 11.26
C PRO A 96 18.61 -2.48 10.17
N ASP A 97 19.32 -2.63 9.07
CA ASP A 97 18.86 -3.33 7.86
C ASP A 97 18.39 -4.75 8.12
N ASN A 98 19.14 -5.53 8.90
CA ASN A 98 18.74 -6.89 9.25
C ASN A 98 17.41 -6.94 10.01
N GLU A 99 17.12 -5.94 10.85
CA GLU A 99 15.86 -5.83 11.57
C GLU A 99 14.73 -5.36 10.65
N THR A 100 14.99 -4.43 9.71
CA THR A 100 14.04 -4.06 8.66
C THR A 100 13.63 -5.28 7.85
N PHE A 101 14.61 -6.09 7.43
CA PHE A 101 14.34 -7.31 6.66
C PHE A 101 13.56 -8.33 7.51
N ARG A 102 14.05 -8.64 8.71
CA ARG A 102 13.40 -9.60 9.61
C ARG A 102 11.96 -9.20 9.92
N GLY A 103 11.75 -7.96 10.34
CA GLY A 103 10.43 -7.46 10.72
C GLY A 103 9.45 -7.48 9.56
N ASN A 104 9.82 -6.97 8.40
CA ASN A 104 8.93 -6.89 7.25
C ASN A 104 8.62 -8.26 6.63
N VAL A 105 9.66 -9.08 6.44
CA VAL A 105 9.49 -10.38 5.78
C VAL A 105 8.75 -11.38 6.66
N LEU A 106 9.15 -11.45 7.95
CA LEU A 106 8.55 -12.42 8.86
C LEU A 106 7.11 -12.07 9.20
N SER A 107 6.80 -10.78 9.43
CA SER A 107 5.41 -10.36 9.66
C SER A 107 4.51 -10.67 8.45
N THR A 108 4.98 -10.37 7.22
CA THR A 108 4.24 -10.68 5.99
C THR A 108 4.01 -12.19 5.85
N TYR A 109 5.04 -13.00 6.07
CA TYR A 109 4.93 -14.45 6.00
C TYR A 109 3.91 -14.99 7.00
N ASN A 110 4.01 -14.59 8.27
CA ASN A 110 3.13 -15.06 9.34
C ASN A 110 1.67 -14.68 9.10
N VAL A 111 1.41 -13.44 8.66
CA VAL A 111 0.04 -13.00 8.37
C VAL A 111 -0.54 -13.76 7.18
N LEU A 112 0.22 -13.92 6.08
CA LEU A 112 -0.24 -14.67 4.91
C LEU A 112 -0.48 -16.14 5.26
N GLU A 113 0.43 -16.78 6.01
CA GLU A 113 0.27 -18.16 6.42
C GLU A 113 -0.98 -18.36 7.26
N ALA A 114 -1.14 -17.58 8.32
CA ALA A 114 -2.26 -17.73 9.23
C ALA A 114 -3.60 -17.43 8.51
N ALA A 115 -3.69 -16.36 7.73
CA ALA A 115 -4.91 -16.00 6.99
C ALA A 115 -5.30 -17.09 5.97
N CYS A 116 -4.35 -17.59 5.17
CA CYS A 116 -4.61 -18.63 4.19
C CYS A 116 -5.01 -19.97 4.86
N ARG A 117 -4.35 -20.36 5.96
CA ARG A 117 -4.70 -21.60 6.72
C ARG A 117 -6.08 -21.50 7.37
N MET A 118 -6.52 -20.32 7.77
CA MET A 118 -7.86 -20.09 8.28
C MET A 118 -8.94 -20.09 7.19
N GLY A 119 -8.55 -20.07 5.91
CA GLY A 119 -9.49 -19.98 4.80
C GLY A 119 -10.07 -18.57 4.60
N ILE A 120 -9.37 -17.52 5.05
CA ILE A 120 -9.78 -16.16 4.78
C ILE A 120 -9.68 -15.92 3.26
N PRO A 121 -10.77 -15.54 2.58
CA PRO A 121 -10.84 -15.60 1.13
C PRO A 121 -10.05 -14.49 0.41
N LYS A 122 -9.75 -13.40 1.12
CA LYS A 122 -9.12 -12.19 0.55
C LYS A 122 -8.02 -11.65 1.44
N ILE A 123 -6.87 -11.34 0.84
CA ILE A 123 -5.77 -10.65 1.52
C ILE A 123 -5.30 -9.50 0.62
N ILE A 124 -5.14 -8.32 1.20
CA ILE A 124 -4.52 -7.17 0.51
C ILE A 124 -3.28 -6.77 1.31
N THR A 125 -2.12 -6.74 0.67
CA THR A 125 -0.86 -6.41 1.35
C THR A 125 -0.21 -5.18 0.74
N ALA A 126 0.37 -4.33 1.60
CA ALA A 126 1.10 -3.15 1.16
C ALA A 126 2.53 -3.51 0.73
N SER A 127 2.84 -3.21 -0.53
CA SER A 127 4.18 -3.09 -1.08
C SER A 127 4.54 -1.62 -1.29
N SER A 128 5.54 -1.34 -2.10
CA SER A 128 6.05 0.02 -2.33
C SER A 128 6.60 0.16 -3.73
N LEU A 129 6.61 1.37 -4.28
CA LEU A 129 7.38 1.71 -5.47
C LEU A 129 8.89 1.50 -5.28
N CYS A 130 9.38 1.44 -4.04
CA CYS A 130 10.78 1.09 -3.75
C CYS A 130 11.15 -0.30 -4.26
N ALA A 131 10.19 -1.19 -4.51
CA ALA A 131 10.42 -2.48 -5.13
C ALA A 131 11.06 -2.39 -6.52
N TYR A 132 10.86 -1.30 -7.26
CA TYR A 132 11.48 -1.07 -8.57
C TYR A 132 12.98 -0.77 -8.50
N GLY A 133 13.51 -0.41 -7.34
CA GLY A 133 14.94 -0.28 -7.11
C GLY A 133 15.56 1.06 -7.48
N VAL A 134 14.75 2.10 -7.75
CA VAL A 134 15.24 3.47 -8.00
C VAL A 134 15.26 4.30 -6.70
N ALA A 135 14.24 4.15 -5.86
CA ALA A 135 14.25 4.74 -4.53
C ALA A 135 15.32 4.05 -3.65
N PHE A 136 16.09 4.83 -2.92
CA PHE A 136 17.19 4.38 -2.06
C PHE A 136 18.31 3.61 -2.78
N ALA A 137 18.42 3.73 -4.12
CA ALA A 137 19.52 3.16 -4.87
C ALA A 137 20.86 3.87 -4.52
N GLU A 138 21.94 3.13 -4.59
CA GLU A 138 23.29 3.70 -4.53
C GLU A 138 23.65 4.24 -5.93
N GLY A 139 23.98 5.53 -6.00
CA GLY A 139 24.25 6.22 -7.26
C GLY A 139 23.01 6.71 -7.98
N ASP A 140 23.20 7.15 -9.23
CA ASP A 140 22.11 7.63 -10.09
C ASP A 140 21.56 6.49 -10.95
N VAL A 141 20.41 5.95 -10.54
CA VAL A 141 19.73 4.83 -11.20
C VAL A 141 18.48 5.31 -11.90
N ASP A 142 18.28 4.87 -13.12
CA ASP A 142 17.08 5.14 -13.91
C ASP A 142 16.07 3.99 -13.85
N TYR A 143 14.80 4.28 -14.11
CA TYR A 143 13.81 3.27 -14.40
C TYR A 143 14.13 2.60 -15.76
N PRO A 144 13.82 1.31 -15.96
CA PRO A 144 14.10 0.62 -17.22
C PRO A 144 13.31 1.17 -18.41
N SER A 145 12.11 1.69 -18.16
CA SER A 145 11.22 2.29 -19.18
C SER A 145 10.13 3.13 -18.53
N PHE A 146 9.48 3.97 -19.34
CA PHE A 146 8.26 4.69 -18.95
C PHE A 146 7.10 4.39 -19.93
N PRO A 147 5.85 4.41 -19.44
CA PRO A 147 5.50 4.44 -18.00
C PRO A 147 5.93 3.17 -17.29
N VAL A 148 6.20 3.28 -16.00
CA VAL A 148 6.51 2.15 -15.14
C VAL A 148 5.20 1.45 -14.78
N ASP A 149 4.97 0.28 -15.31
CA ASP A 149 3.84 -0.59 -14.96
C ASP A 149 4.28 -1.75 -14.07
N GLU A 150 3.37 -2.63 -13.72
CA GLU A 150 3.63 -3.74 -12.81
C GLU A 150 4.47 -4.88 -13.39
N GLU A 151 4.68 -4.89 -14.71
CA GLU A 151 5.52 -5.87 -15.42
C GLU A 151 7.01 -5.47 -15.41
N VAL A 152 7.33 -4.21 -15.09
CA VAL A 152 8.71 -3.76 -14.91
C VAL A 152 9.37 -4.55 -13.79
N ASP A 153 10.56 -5.08 -14.05
CA ASP A 153 11.31 -5.90 -13.09
C ASP A 153 11.61 -5.16 -11.79
N THR A 154 11.61 -5.91 -10.70
CA THR A 154 11.85 -5.40 -9.35
C THR A 154 13.24 -5.82 -8.88
N ASN A 155 14.16 -4.87 -8.80
CA ASN A 155 15.55 -5.13 -8.46
C ASN A 155 16.14 -4.07 -7.50
N PRO A 156 15.64 -3.97 -6.26
CA PRO A 156 16.11 -2.98 -5.30
C PRO A 156 17.50 -3.32 -4.76
N MET A 157 18.30 -2.27 -4.54
CA MET A 157 19.59 -2.38 -3.86
C MET A 157 19.43 -2.27 -2.33
N ASP A 158 18.38 -1.61 -1.89
CA ASP A 158 18.10 -1.36 -0.49
C ASP A 158 17.30 -2.47 0.19
N VAL A 159 17.46 -2.58 1.51
CA VAL A 159 16.82 -3.64 2.29
C VAL A 159 15.30 -3.49 2.39
N TYR A 160 14.79 -2.25 2.40
CA TYR A 160 13.35 -2.01 2.47
C TYR A 160 12.67 -2.47 1.19
N GLY A 161 13.17 -2.02 0.03
CA GLY A 161 12.69 -2.48 -1.28
C GLY A 161 12.80 -3.99 -1.40
N LEU A 162 13.94 -4.58 -1.02
CA LEU A 162 14.13 -6.04 -1.02
C LEU A 162 13.10 -6.76 -0.16
N SER A 163 12.80 -6.26 1.05
CA SER A 163 11.78 -6.84 1.91
C SER A 163 10.39 -6.84 1.27
N LYS A 164 10.06 -5.80 0.49
CA LYS A 164 8.80 -5.71 -0.25
C LYS A 164 8.75 -6.71 -1.41
N VAL A 165 9.83 -6.85 -2.19
CA VAL A 165 9.92 -7.86 -3.26
C VAL A 165 9.75 -9.28 -2.69
N VAL A 166 10.40 -9.59 -1.56
CA VAL A 166 10.23 -10.89 -0.90
C VAL A 166 8.78 -11.09 -0.46
N GLY A 167 8.13 -10.05 0.08
CA GLY A 167 6.70 -10.09 0.45
C GLY A 167 5.80 -10.38 -0.75
N GLU A 168 6.02 -9.74 -1.90
CA GLU A 168 5.28 -9.97 -3.15
C GLU A 168 5.44 -11.42 -3.65
N ARG A 169 6.66 -11.95 -3.62
CA ARG A 169 6.93 -13.36 -4.01
C ARG A 169 6.29 -14.33 -3.05
N THR A 170 6.30 -14.03 -1.75
CA THR A 170 5.60 -14.81 -0.72
C THR A 170 4.09 -14.81 -0.99
N ALA A 171 3.49 -13.65 -1.22
CA ALA A 171 2.07 -13.51 -1.54
C ALA A 171 1.67 -14.33 -2.78
N ARG A 172 2.47 -14.25 -3.86
CA ARG A 172 2.24 -15.06 -5.07
C ARG A 172 2.28 -16.57 -4.81
N SER A 173 3.22 -17.02 -3.97
CA SER A 173 3.33 -18.43 -3.59
C SER A 173 2.11 -18.90 -2.81
N PHE A 174 1.63 -18.10 -1.84
CA PHE A 174 0.45 -18.43 -1.03
C PHE A 174 -0.85 -18.40 -1.86
N ALA A 175 -1.03 -17.41 -2.72
CA ALA A 175 -2.18 -17.36 -3.63
C ALA A 175 -2.26 -18.63 -4.49
N ARG A 176 -1.12 -19.05 -5.08
CA ARG A 176 -1.05 -20.27 -5.89
C ARG A 176 -1.35 -21.54 -5.05
N ARG A 177 -0.83 -21.58 -3.82
CA ARG A 177 -0.97 -22.77 -2.95
C ARG A 177 -2.38 -22.95 -2.41
N PHE A 178 -3.05 -21.86 -2.03
CA PHE A 178 -4.32 -21.90 -1.29
C PHE A 178 -5.52 -21.48 -2.16
N GLY A 179 -5.30 -20.95 -3.36
CA GLY A 179 -6.38 -20.43 -4.20
C GLY A 179 -7.01 -19.14 -3.66
N THR A 180 -6.34 -18.46 -2.72
CA THR A 180 -6.80 -17.21 -2.10
C THR A 180 -6.53 -16.03 -3.01
N ASP A 181 -7.47 -15.09 -3.10
CA ASP A 181 -7.22 -13.79 -3.74
C ASP A 181 -6.24 -12.99 -2.87
N ILE A 182 -5.05 -12.73 -3.40
CA ILE A 182 -4.04 -11.91 -2.73
C ILE A 182 -3.61 -10.77 -3.64
N TYR A 183 -3.94 -9.53 -3.24
CA TYR A 183 -3.62 -8.33 -4.00
C TYR A 183 -2.53 -7.54 -3.27
N VAL A 184 -1.52 -7.15 -4.04
CA VAL A 184 -0.37 -6.39 -3.56
C VAL A 184 -0.48 -4.96 -4.07
N MET A 185 -0.44 -3.97 -3.17
CA MET A 185 -0.52 -2.55 -3.48
C MET A 185 0.87 -1.92 -3.35
N ARG A 186 1.53 -1.61 -4.48
CA ARG A 186 2.77 -0.82 -4.51
C ARG A 186 2.43 0.64 -4.29
N LEU A 187 2.55 1.10 -3.06
CA LEU A 187 2.25 2.48 -2.66
C LEU A 187 3.39 3.42 -3.06
N GLY A 188 3.02 4.61 -3.53
CA GLY A 188 3.92 5.75 -3.68
C GLY A 188 4.20 6.44 -2.35
N ALA A 189 4.88 7.59 -2.40
CA ALA A 189 4.99 8.48 -1.25
C ALA A 189 3.58 8.91 -0.82
N ILE A 190 3.17 8.50 0.39
CA ILE A 190 1.83 8.83 0.91
C ILE A 190 1.85 10.27 1.43
N VAL A 191 1.03 11.12 0.83
CA VAL A 191 0.90 12.53 1.18
C VAL A 191 -0.46 12.77 1.82
N ALA A 192 -0.45 13.21 3.09
CA ALA A 192 -1.66 13.57 3.82
C ALA A 192 -2.12 15.00 3.48
N PRO A 193 -3.40 15.35 3.67
CA PRO A 193 -3.92 16.69 3.33
C PRO A 193 -3.12 17.84 3.92
N GLU A 194 -2.68 17.71 5.16
CA GLU A 194 -1.88 18.72 5.86
C GLU A 194 -0.43 18.84 5.32
N GLU A 195 0.04 17.86 4.59
CA GLU A 195 1.37 17.84 3.97
C GLU A 195 1.34 18.32 2.51
N MET A 196 0.16 18.40 1.87
CA MET A 196 0.03 18.65 0.42
C MET A 196 0.78 19.89 -0.02
N GLN A 197 0.54 21.03 0.62
CA GLN A 197 1.16 22.29 0.20
C GLN A 197 2.69 22.24 0.31
N SER A 198 3.22 21.81 1.45
CA SER A 198 4.68 21.77 1.68
C SER A 198 5.37 20.75 0.77
N ARG A 199 4.82 19.55 0.65
CA ARG A 199 5.39 18.49 -0.20
C ARG A 199 5.37 18.84 -1.67
N PHE A 200 4.25 19.36 -2.17
CA PHE A 200 4.19 19.73 -3.58
C PHE A 200 4.96 21.01 -3.91
N ALA A 201 5.16 21.92 -2.96
CA ALA A 201 6.10 23.02 -3.14
C ALA A 201 7.54 22.50 -3.39
N GLU A 202 7.97 21.47 -2.65
CA GLU A 202 9.25 20.81 -2.87
C GLU A 202 9.30 20.08 -4.23
N TYR A 203 8.26 19.29 -4.57
CA TYR A 203 8.19 18.52 -5.82
C TYR A 203 8.20 19.41 -7.07
N VAL A 204 7.48 20.51 -7.00
CA VAL A 204 7.42 21.50 -8.09
C VAL A 204 8.69 22.34 -8.18
N GLY A 205 9.26 22.71 -7.02
CA GLY A 205 10.44 23.58 -6.95
C GLY A 205 11.73 22.95 -7.44
N ALA A 206 11.86 21.62 -7.33
CA ALA A 206 13.05 20.89 -7.77
C ALA A 206 12.67 19.47 -8.29
N PRO A 207 11.88 19.38 -9.37
CA PRO A 207 11.29 18.11 -9.81
C PRO A 207 12.34 17.06 -10.19
N GLU A 208 13.53 17.44 -10.64
CA GLU A 208 14.63 16.53 -10.98
C GLU A 208 15.10 15.68 -9.79
N ARG A 209 14.92 16.15 -8.56
CA ARG A 209 15.30 15.43 -7.34
C ARG A 209 14.36 14.26 -6.99
N TYR A 210 13.19 14.22 -7.62
CA TYR A 210 12.14 13.26 -7.25
C TYR A 210 12.03 12.06 -8.21
N LYS A 211 13.08 11.80 -9.02
CA LYS A 211 13.22 10.58 -9.82
C LYS A 211 13.05 9.32 -8.98
N ALA A 212 13.61 9.31 -7.78
CA ALA A 212 13.49 8.20 -6.83
C ALA A 212 12.04 7.80 -6.51
N HIS A 213 11.10 8.73 -6.56
CA HIS A 213 9.67 8.48 -6.35
C HIS A 213 8.89 8.24 -7.66
N GLY A 214 9.59 8.21 -8.81
CA GLY A 214 8.96 8.09 -10.13
C GLY A 214 8.01 9.23 -10.45
N TRP A 215 8.17 10.40 -9.82
CA TRP A 215 7.25 11.55 -9.90
C TRP A 215 5.78 11.18 -9.69
N ALA A 216 5.55 10.13 -8.90
CA ALA A 216 4.24 9.64 -8.51
C ALA A 216 4.06 9.77 -6.99
N TYR A 217 2.82 9.76 -6.55
CA TYR A 217 2.46 9.83 -5.13
C TYR A 217 1.18 9.03 -4.87
N THR A 218 0.87 8.82 -3.60
CA THR A 218 -0.41 8.28 -3.16
C THR A 218 -1.09 9.30 -2.26
N ASP A 219 -2.24 9.84 -2.67
CA ASP A 219 -3.04 10.71 -1.82
C ASP A 219 -3.64 9.90 -0.67
N ALA A 220 -3.38 10.33 0.55
CA ALA A 220 -3.87 9.62 1.72
C ALA A 220 -5.40 9.52 1.79
N ARG A 221 -6.13 10.44 1.16
CA ARG A 221 -7.60 10.41 1.08
C ARG A 221 -8.12 9.38 0.09
N ASP A 222 -7.35 9.08 -0.97
CA ASP A 222 -7.72 8.10 -2.00
C ASP A 222 -7.28 6.67 -1.64
N ILE A 223 -6.31 6.51 -0.73
CA ILE A 223 -5.79 5.19 -0.36
C ILE A 223 -6.89 4.25 0.18
N GLY A 224 -7.84 4.79 0.95
CA GLY A 224 -8.98 4.01 1.46
C GLY A 224 -9.82 3.43 0.33
N LEU A 225 -10.11 4.24 -0.69
CA LEU A 225 -10.84 3.80 -1.89
C LEU A 225 -10.04 2.76 -2.68
N MET A 226 -8.71 2.93 -2.86
CA MET A 226 -7.86 1.95 -3.54
C MET A 226 -7.98 0.56 -2.88
N PHE A 227 -7.92 0.50 -1.56
CA PHE A 227 -8.04 -0.75 -0.81
C PHE A 227 -9.48 -1.30 -0.84
N GLU A 228 -10.49 -0.46 -0.71
CA GLU A 228 -11.89 -0.89 -0.82
C GLU A 228 -12.19 -1.52 -2.18
N ARG A 229 -11.71 -0.93 -3.29
CA ARG A 229 -11.86 -1.52 -4.63
C ARG A 229 -11.23 -2.91 -4.71
N GLY A 230 -10.09 -3.13 -4.06
CA GLY A 230 -9.52 -4.47 -3.90
C GLY A 230 -10.40 -5.42 -3.07
N LEU A 231 -11.04 -4.93 -2.01
CA LEU A 231 -11.93 -5.73 -1.15
C LEU A 231 -13.22 -6.17 -1.86
N VAL A 232 -13.73 -5.35 -2.78
CA VAL A 232 -15.01 -5.64 -3.48
C VAL A 232 -14.82 -6.37 -4.81
N THR A 233 -13.61 -6.47 -5.32
CA THR A 233 -13.28 -7.17 -6.57
C THR A 233 -12.73 -8.55 -6.24
N ASP A 234 -13.43 -9.60 -6.66
CA ASP A 234 -13.09 -10.99 -6.38
C ASP A 234 -12.61 -11.76 -7.63
N GLY A 235 -11.91 -12.86 -7.41
CA GLY A 235 -11.60 -13.85 -8.45
C GLY A 235 -10.39 -13.52 -9.32
N LEU A 236 -9.54 -12.56 -8.92
CA LEU A 236 -8.35 -12.20 -9.70
C LEU A 236 -7.10 -13.02 -9.32
N GLY A 237 -7.19 -13.86 -8.29
CA GLY A 237 -6.07 -14.64 -7.80
C GLY A 237 -4.94 -13.77 -7.23
N PHE A 238 -3.73 -13.91 -7.77
CA PHE A 238 -2.61 -13.05 -7.38
C PHE A 238 -2.49 -11.86 -8.34
N GLN A 239 -2.51 -10.65 -7.78
CA GLN A 239 -2.29 -9.42 -8.56
C GLN A 239 -1.37 -8.45 -7.80
N VAL A 240 -0.60 -7.69 -8.57
CA VAL A 240 0.15 -6.52 -8.09
C VAL A 240 -0.43 -5.29 -8.78
N PHE A 241 -0.58 -4.20 -8.04
CA PHE A 241 -1.10 -2.91 -8.53
C PHE A 241 -0.21 -1.75 -8.07
N ASN A 242 0.11 -0.85 -8.98
CA ASN A 242 0.65 0.45 -8.61
C ASN A 242 -0.47 1.31 -8.00
N ALA A 243 -0.42 1.48 -6.68
CA ALA A 243 -1.42 2.22 -5.92
C ALA A 243 -1.01 3.69 -5.78
N VAL A 244 -1.05 4.40 -6.89
CA VAL A 244 -0.66 5.82 -7.03
C VAL A 244 -1.79 6.63 -7.67
N ASN A 245 -1.69 7.97 -7.53
CA ASN A 245 -2.61 8.89 -8.18
C ASN A 245 -2.25 9.11 -9.67
N ASP A 246 -3.17 9.72 -10.43
CA ASP A 246 -3.14 9.77 -11.89
C ASP A 246 -2.05 10.70 -12.46
N GLU A 247 -1.71 11.76 -11.73
CA GLU A 247 -0.91 12.85 -12.29
C GLU A 247 0.52 12.87 -11.78
N ILE A 248 1.41 13.31 -12.69
CA ILE A 248 2.79 13.67 -12.36
C ILE A 248 2.85 14.76 -11.29
N THR A 249 3.87 14.70 -10.41
CA THR A 249 4.05 15.61 -9.25
C THR A 249 4.68 16.96 -9.59
N ASN A 250 4.56 17.44 -10.84
CA ASN A 250 5.07 18.74 -11.25
C ASN A 250 4.18 19.40 -12.33
N PHE A 251 4.51 20.63 -12.69
CA PHE A 251 3.78 21.43 -13.70
C PHE A 251 4.34 21.29 -15.13
N ALA A 252 5.06 20.22 -15.46
CA ALA A 252 5.49 19.99 -16.83
C ALA A 252 4.32 20.09 -17.83
N SER A 253 4.53 20.66 -18.98
CA SER A 253 3.52 20.79 -20.03
C SER A 253 3.09 19.41 -20.56
N SER A 254 4.06 18.51 -20.68
CA SER A 254 3.89 17.12 -21.08
C SER A 254 4.79 16.24 -20.22
N THR A 255 4.25 15.14 -19.70
CA THR A 255 5.04 14.15 -18.98
C THR A 255 6.13 13.54 -19.87
N ALA A 256 5.80 13.24 -21.12
CA ALA A 256 6.76 12.65 -22.05
C ALA A 256 7.96 13.58 -22.31
N ASP A 257 7.70 14.88 -22.56
CA ASP A 257 8.78 15.87 -22.78
C ASP A 257 9.65 16.06 -21.53
N PHE A 258 9.01 16.04 -20.36
CA PHE A 258 9.73 16.13 -19.08
C PHE A 258 10.67 14.92 -18.91
N LEU A 259 10.18 13.72 -19.17
CA LEU A 259 10.95 12.48 -19.03
C LEU A 259 12.10 12.40 -20.05
N GLN A 260 11.87 12.81 -21.31
CA GLN A 260 12.93 12.87 -22.33
C GLN A 260 14.05 13.81 -21.93
N LYS A 261 13.72 14.91 -21.25
CA LYS A 261 14.72 15.85 -20.75
C LYS A 261 15.46 15.36 -19.51
N THR A 262 14.74 14.72 -18.58
CA THR A 262 15.27 14.34 -17.26
C THR A 262 15.94 12.96 -17.28
N CYS A 263 15.44 12.04 -18.10
CA CYS A 263 15.94 10.67 -18.28
C CYS A 263 16.10 10.36 -19.78
N PRO A 264 16.99 11.04 -20.52
CA PRO A 264 17.05 10.96 -21.99
C PRO A 264 17.42 9.57 -22.52
N GLY A 265 17.99 8.70 -21.68
CA GLY A 265 18.36 7.31 -22.03
C GLY A 265 17.26 6.29 -21.79
N VAL A 266 16.14 6.69 -21.17
CA VAL A 266 15.07 5.76 -20.79
C VAL A 266 13.99 5.73 -21.88
N PRO A 267 13.64 4.56 -22.45
CA PRO A 267 12.63 4.47 -23.49
C PRO A 267 11.22 4.74 -22.95
N ILE A 268 10.42 5.46 -23.74
CA ILE A 268 8.98 5.58 -23.53
C ILE A 268 8.30 4.52 -24.40
N THR A 269 7.66 3.54 -23.77
CA THR A 269 7.17 2.31 -24.43
C THR A 269 5.77 2.44 -25.02
N ARG A 270 5.04 3.50 -24.66
CA ARG A 270 3.73 3.83 -25.23
C ARG A 270 3.45 5.33 -25.11
N GLU A 271 2.45 5.79 -25.84
CA GLU A 271 1.93 7.13 -25.64
C GLU A 271 1.42 7.33 -24.22
N MET A 272 1.75 8.46 -23.62
CA MET A 272 1.35 8.87 -22.29
C MET A 272 0.41 10.07 -22.34
N GLY A 273 -0.55 10.11 -21.44
CA GLY A 273 -1.36 11.29 -21.22
C GLY A 273 -0.50 12.50 -20.83
N ALA A 274 -0.91 13.70 -21.22
CA ALA A 274 -0.09 14.92 -21.01
C ALA A 274 0.37 15.12 -19.55
N LYS A 275 -0.44 14.71 -18.60
CA LYS A 275 -0.16 14.82 -17.15
C LYS A 275 -0.11 13.45 -16.43
N GLU A 276 -0.11 12.36 -17.18
CA GLU A 276 -0.06 11.02 -16.60
C GLU A 276 1.19 10.84 -15.75
N ALA A 277 1.03 10.23 -14.57
CA ALA A 277 2.17 9.88 -13.71
C ALA A 277 3.11 8.90 -14.43
N PRO A 278 4.44 9.08 -14.33
CA PRO A 278 5.40 8.15 -14.93
C PRO A 278 5.30 6.72 -14.39
N VAL A 279 4.86 6.54 -13.14
CA VAL A 279 4.42 5.23 -12.63
C VAL A 279 2.91 5.15 -12.83
N THR A 280 2.46 4.24 -13.69
CA THR A 280 1.05 4.19 -14.09
C THR A 280 0.20 3.33 -13.16
N ASN A 281 -1.01 3.80 -12.85
CA ASN A 281 -2.05 3.06 -12.13
C ASN A 281 -3.12 2.44 -13.07
N LYS A 282 -2.82 2.38 -14.35
CA LYS A 282 -3.76 1.93 -15.40
C LYS A 282 -4.37 0.57 -15.06
N LYS A 283 -3.56 -0.39 -14.64
CA LYS A 283 -4.01 -1.73 -14.26
C LYS A 283 -5.04 -1.70 -13.11
N MET A 284 -4.81 -0.86 -12.09
CA MET A 284 -5.75 -0.69 -10.97
C MET A 284 -7.08 -0.11 -11.46
N LYS A 285 -7.06 0.85 -12.38
CA LYS A 285 -8.28 1.44 -12.97
C LYS A 285 -9.05 0.40 -13.78
N GLU A 286 -8.37 -0.36 -14.63
CA GLU A 286 -8.99 -1.35 -15.50
C GLU A 286 -9.55 -2.57 -14.74
N MET A 287 -8.81 -3.09 -13.76
CA MET A 287 -9.17 -4.32 -13.07
C MET A 287 -10.00 -4.12 -11.80
N LEU A 288 -9.76 -3.02 -11.06
CA LEU A 288 -10.46 -2.73 -9.80
C LEU A 288 -11.52 -1.64 -9.95
N GLY A 289 -11.55 -0.92 -11.08
CA GLY A 289 -12.45 0.22 -11.28
C GLY A 289 -12.11 1.39 -10.34
N PHE A 290 -10.84 1.60 -10.04
CA PHE A 290 -10.42 2.75 -9.26
C PHE A 290 -10.57 4.03 -10.07
N GLU A 291 -11.16 5.04 -9.47
CA GLU A 291 -11.24 6.41 -10.00
C GLU A 291 -10.75 7.38 -8.92
N GLN A 292 -9.69 8.10 -9.23
CA GLN A 292 -9.14 9.12 -8.35
C GLN A 292 -10.19 10.17 -7.97
N LYS A 293 -10.22 10.58 -6.71
CA LYS A 293 -11.16 11.63 -6.21
C LYS A 293 -10.45 12.93 -5.85
N HIS A 294 -9.16 12.88 -5.54
CA HIS A 294 -8.41 14.04 -5.07
C HIS A 294 -7.22 14.29 -6.00
N ARG A 295 -7.06 15.55 -6.42
CA ARG A 295 -5.96 16.00 -7.25
C ARG A 295 -5.08 16.93 -6.42
N TRP A 296 -3.76 16.73 -6.46
CA TRP A 296 -2.84 17.56 -5.70
C TRP A 296 -2.87 19.04 -6.13
N GLN A 297 -3.15 19.32 -7.40
CA GLN A 297 -3.23 20.68 -7.93
C GLN A 297 -4.34 21.49 -7.24
N ASP A 298 -5.47 20.83 -6.92
CA ASP A 298 -6.61 21.52 -6.29
C ASP A 298 -6.26 22.01 -4.87
N ASP A 299 -5.39 21.28 -4.17
CA ASP A 299 -4.93 21.66 -2.83
C ASP A 299 -3.73 22.61 -2.88
N TYR A 300 -2.85 22.48 -3.88
CA TYR A 300 -1.68 23.33 -4.05
C TYR A 300 -2.04 24.80 -4.26
N PHE A 301 -3.14 25.08 -4.98
CA PHE A 301 -3.63 26.42 -5.25
C PHE A 301 -4.64 26.96 -4.22
N ARG A 302 -5.05 26.14 -3.26
CA ARG A 302 -5.87 26.57 -2.12
C ARG A 302 -4.97 27.17 -1.05
N SER A 303 -4.49 28.41 -1.27
CA SER A 303 -3.76 29.21 -0.27
C SER A 303 -4.68 30.16 0.46
#